data_0a46c5a59a2717008b8700262ad1bda7
#
_entry.id   0a46c5a59a2717008b8700262ad1bda7
#
_cell.length_a   1.000
_cell.length_b   1.000
_cell.length_c   1.000
_cell.angle_alpha   90.00
_cell.angle_beta   90.00
_cell.angle_gamma   90.00
#
_symmetry.space_group_name_H-M   'P 1'
#
loop_
_entity.id
_entity.type
_entity.pdbx_description
1 polymer ?
#
loop_
_entity_poly.entity_id
_entity_poly.type
_entity_poly.pdbx_seq_one_letter_code
_entity_poly.pdbx_strand_id
1 'polypeptide(L)'
;EKTRIGNKSTAGVRPDLRAFVYLKTGRAEQALSLLRGNLRWHASNLGEKHDYTALVRGTYAAALWKTGDKAQARTQFDQAVKVMTAPEGLSGDMAEDAYRLKVKKFIFQSYVEMLAETASQDAQDAALIFQLADYLNASAVQQALADAAVRSGVNVPGLADIIRKEQDAKNEMVSLIQYMTGQGAEEDKRRNPQVMEQMRARMREIEESRKVYKAQIQKGFP
;
A
#
# COMPACT_ATOMS: atom_id res chain seq x y z
N GLU A 1 -31.70 -3.33 31.18
CA GLU A 1 -30.28 -3.09 31.51
C GLU A 1 -29.44 -3.35 30.27
N LYS A 2 -29.19 -2.28 29.48
CA LYS A 2 -28.38 -2.36 28.24
C LYS A 2 -26.92 -2.20 28.64
N THR A 3 -26.18 -3.28 28.67
CA THR A 3 -24.75 -3.30 28.87
C THR A 3 -24.07 -2.51 27.74
N ARG A 4 -23.63 -1.32 28.07
CA ARG A 4 -22.81 -0.46 27.22
C ARG A 4 -21.44 -1.14 27.12
N ILE A 5 -21.21 -1.95 26.06
CA ILE A 5 -19.89 -2.44 25.71
C ILE A 5 -19.04 -1.21 25.40
N GLY A 6 -18.17 -0.87 26.33
CA GLY A 6 -17.28 0.26 26.21
C GLY A 6 -16.46 0.14 24.91
N ASN A 7 -16.55 1.18 24.11
CA ASN A 7 -15.73 1.36 22.93
C ASN A 7 -14.27 1.44 23.37
N LYS A 8 -13.58 0.30 23.47
CA LYS A 8 -12.14 0.27 23.70
C LYS A 8 -11.51 1.04 22.55
N SER A 9 -10.91 2.16 22.87
CA SER A 9 -10.18 3.04 21.98
C SER A 9 -9.32 2.21 21.00
N THR A 10 -9.69 2.18 19.74
CA THR A 10 -8.87 1.65 18.65
C THR A 10 -7.84 2.70 18.20
N ALA A 11 -7.49 3.62 19.07
CA ALA A 11 -6.58 4.75 18.86
C ALA A 11 -5.11 4.32 18.71
N GLY A 12 -4.81 3.35 17.93
CA GLY A 12 -3.44 2.89 17.62
C GLY A 12 -3.39 1.99 16.40
N VAL A 13 -4.56 1.61 15.88
CA VAL A 13 -4.60 0.74 14.69
C VAL A 13 -4.60 1.61 13.45
N ARG A 14 -3.65 1.36 12.56
CA ARG A 14 -3.55 2.01 11.26
C ARG A 14 -4.90 2.03 10.54
N PRO A 15 -5.35 3.18 10.00
CA PRO A 15 -6.65 3.30 9.31
C PRO A 15 -6.79 2.34 8.13
N ASP A 16 -5.71 2.13 7.37
CA ASP A 16 -5.65 1.19 6.24
C ASP A 16 -5.83 -0.26 6.68
N LEU A 17 -5.17 -0.68 7.76
CA LEU A 17 -5.33 -2.02 8.33
C LEU A 17 -6.77 -2.24 8.81
N ARG A 18 -7.34 -1.26 9.51
CA ARG A 18 -8.72 -1.35 10.00
C ARG A 18 -9.72 -1.44 8.86
N ALA A 19 -9.53 -0.64 7.80
CA ALA A 19 -10.36 -0.69 6.61
C ALA A 19 -10.26 -2.05 5.90
N PHE A 20 -9.06 -2.60 5.78
CA PHE A 20 -8.84 -3.94 5.23
C PHE A 20 -9.58 -5.03 6.04
N VAL A 21 -9.51 -4.97 7.37
CA VAL A 21 -10.28 -5.89 8.24
C VAL A 21 -11.79 -5.71 8.03
N TYR A 22 -12.28 -4.48 7.91
CA TYR A 22 -13.70 -4.22 7.62
C TYR A 22 -14.13 -4.86 6.30
N LEU A 23 -13.34 -4.74 5.24
CA LEU A 23 -13.64 -5.37 3.95
C LEU A 23 -13.66 -6.90 4.05
N LYS A 24 -12.69 -7.49 4.75
CA LYS A 24 -12.63 -8.94 4.97
C LYS A 24 -13.77 -9.49 5.83
N THR A 25 -14.41 -8.64 6.63
CA THR A 25 -15.54 -9.00 7.51
C THR A 25 -16.91 -8.51 7.01
N GLY A 26 -17.01 -8.12 5.72
CA GLY A 26 -18.27 -7.71 5.09
C GLY A 26 -18.77 -6.32 5.50
N ARG A 27 -17.95 -5.50 6.16
CA ARG A 27 -18.32 -4.15 6.63
C ARG A 27 -17.83 -3.08 5.66
N ALA A 28 -18.25 -3.19 4.39
CA ALA A 28 -17.73 -2.35 3.30
C ALA A 28 -18.04 -0.86 3.49
N GLU A 29 -19.21 -0.49 3.99
CA GLU A 29 -19.58 0.92 4.27
C GLU A 29 -18.66 1.58 5.31
N GLN A 30 -18.30 0.84 6.36
CA GLN A 30 -17.38 1.33 7.38
C GLN A 30 -15.97 1.51 6.81
N ALA A 31 -15.54 0.59 5.94
CA ALA A 31 -14.27 0.72 5.23
C ALA A 31 -14.29 1.94 4.29
N LEU A 32 -15.36 2.12 3.52
CA LEU A 32 -15.52 3.23 2.58
C LEU A 32 -15.42 4.59 3.27
N SER A 33 -16.14 4.76 4.38
CA SER A 33 -16.12 5.98 5.18
C SER A 33 -14.70 6.32 5.66
N LEU A 34 -13.96 5.32 6.15
CA LEU A 34 -12.62 5.47 6.66
C LEU A 34 -11.60 5.78 5.54
N LEU A 35 -11.72 5.08 4.40
CA LEU A 35 -10.76 5.18 3.29
C LEU A 35 -10.87 6.47 2.51
N ARG A 36 -12.06 7.09 2.44
CA ARG A 36 -12.26 8.37 1.72
C ARG A 36 -11.36 9.48 2.26
N GLY A 37 -11.27 9.63 3.57
CA GLY A 37 -10.39 10.61 4.21
C GLY A 37 -8.92 10.24 4.09
N ASN A 38 -8.64 8.95 4.27
CA ASN A 38 -7.28 8.40 4.22
C ASN A 38 -6.67 8.55 2.82
N LEU A 39 -7.43 8.26 1.75
CA LEU A 39 -6.97 8.44 0.38
C LEU A 39 -6.63 9.91 0.07
N ARG A 40 -7.51 10.85 0.45
CA ARG A 40 -7.23 12.27 0.27
C ARG A 40 -5.94 12.70 0.97
N TRP A 41 -5.74 12.22 2.18
CA TRP A 41 -4.53 12.53 2.92
C TRP A 41 -3.27 12.01 2.20
N HIS A 42 -3.26 10.73 1.79
CA HIS A 42 -2.11 10.13 1.10
C HIS A 42 -1.83 10.82 -0.23
N ALA A 43 -2.84 11.09 -1.04
CA ALA A 43 -2.70 11.79 -2.30
C ALA A 43 -2.10 13.20 -2.14
N SER A 44 -2.54 13.93 -1.11
CA SER A 44 -2.07 15.31 -0.85
C SER A 44 -0.66 15.37 -0.25
N ASN A 45 -0.24 14.36 0.53
CA ASN A 45 1.03 14.42 1.27
C ASN A 45 2.14 13.58 0.63
N LEU A 46 1.79 12.46 -0.02
CA LEU A 46 2.74 11.57 -0.70
C LEU A 46 2.70 11.72 -2.22
N GLY A 47 1.59 12.21 -2.75
CA GLY A 47 1.34 12.29 -4.19
C GLY A 47 0.54 11.09 -4.73
N GLU A 48 -0.04 11.32 -5.91
CA GLU A 48 -0.94 10.37 -6.58
C GLU A 48 -0.23 9.07 -7.02
N LYS A 49 1.06 9.17 -7.36
CA LYS A 49 1.88 8.06 -7.87
C LYS A 49 2.65 7.30 -6.78
N HIS A 50 2.46 7.65 -5.52
CA HIS A 50 3.16 6.98 -4.43
C HIS A 50 2.53 5.63 -4.12
N ASP A 51 3.34 4.60 -3.82
CA ASP A 51 2.89 3.22 -3.57
C ASP A 51 1.86 3.11 -2.45
N TYR A 52 2.04 3.85 -1.34
CA TYR A 52 1.04 3.88 -0.27
C TYR A 52 -0.27 4.50 -0.72
N THR A 53 -0.23 5.54 -1.55
CA THR A 53 -1.44 6.13 -2.13
C THR A 53 -2.16 5.12 -3.01
N ALA A 54 -1.41 4.36 -3.82
CA ALA A 54 -1.97 3.32 -4.68
C ALA A 54 -2.61 2.18 -3.87
N LEU A 55 -1.97 1.72 -2.78
CA LEU A 55 -2.55 0.71 -1.88
C LEU A 55 -3.87 1.17 -1.24
N VAL A 56 -3.89 2.41 -0.71
CA VAL A 56 -5.11 2.98 -0.13
C VAL A 56 -6.19 3.16 -1.18
N ARG A 57 -5.81 3.62 -2.38
CA ARG A 57 -6.72 3.78 -3.53
C ARG A 57 -7.35 2.47 -3.97
N GLY A 58 -6.56 1.42 -4.12
CA GLY A 58 -7.06 0.09 -4.49
C GLY A 58 -7.97 -0.51 -3.43
N THR A 59 -7.66 -0.30 -2.15
CA THR A 59 -8.53 -0.73 -1.05
C THR A 59 -9.84 0.07 -1.02
N TYR A 60 -9.79 1.38 -1.34
CA TYR A 60 -10.97 2.23 -1.50
C TYR A 60 -11.83 1.77 -2.67
N ALA A 61 -11.21 1.39 -3.80
CA ALA A 61 -11.90 0.83 -4.95
C ALA A 61 -12.66 -0.47 -4.60
N ALA A 62 -12.03 -1.36 -3.83
CA ALA A 62 -12.69 -2.56 -3.35
C ALA A 62 -13.90 -2.26 -2.45
N ALA A 63 -13.81 -1.21 -1.60
CA ALA A 63 -14.94 -0.76 -0.79
C ALA A 63 -16.09 -0.23 -1.67
N LEU A 64 -15.78 0.61 -2.67
CA LEU A 64 -16.77 1.12 -3.62
C LEU A 64 -17.49 -0.01 -4.36
N TRP A 65 -16.74 -1.00 -4.86
CA TRP A 65 -17.35 -2.15 -5.53
C TRP A 65 -18.28 -2.92 -4.61
N LYS A 66 -17.84 -3.23 -3.38
CA LYS A 66 -18.66 -3.96 -2.40
C LYS A 66 -19.90 -3.18 -1.92
N THR A 67 -19.91 -1.85 -2.05
CA THR A 67 -21.07 -0.98 -1.77
C THR A 67 -21.90 -0.66 -3.00
N GLY A 68 -21.56 -1.20 -4.18
CA GLY A 68 -22.34 -1.12 -5.41
C GLY A 68 -21.95 -0.02 -6.39
N ASP A 69 -21.02 0.86 -6.05
CA ASP A 69 -20.52 1.91 -6.97
C ASP A 69 -19.43 1.35 -7.90
N LYS A 70 -19.85 0.51 -8.85
CA LYS A 70 -18.95 -0.17 -9.80
C LYS A 70 -18.20 0.80 -10.71
N ALA A 71 -18.81 1.92 -11.12
CA ALA A 71 -18.21 2.87 -12.03
C ALA A 71 -17.02 3.59 -11.36
N GLN A 72 -17.21 4.10 -10.15
CA GLN A 72 -16.10 4.69 -9.39
C GLN A 72 -15.07 3.63 -9.01
N ALA A 73 -15.49 2.43 -8.60
CA ALA A 73 -14.58 1.34 -8.28
C ALA A 73 -13.63 1.06 -9.45
N ARG A 74 -14.14 0.94 -10.67
CA ARG A 74 -13.35 0.72 -11.88
C ARG A 74 -12.27 1.78 -12.05
N THR A 75 -12.66 3.05 -12.01
CA THR A 75 -11.73 4.18 -12.15
C THR A 75 -10.63 4.16 -11.08
N GLN A 76 -10.97 3.87 -9.84
CA GLN A 76 -10.00 3.83 -8.75
C GLN A 76 -9.08 2.60 -8.83
N PHE A 77 -9.59 1.44 -9.26
CA PHE A 77 -8.76 0.26 -9.51
C PHE A 77 -7.75 0.51 -10.63
N ASP A 78 -8.18 1.07 -11.78
CA ASP A 78 -7.31 1.37 -12.91
C ASP A 78 -6.14 2.27 -12.48
N GLN A 79 -6.43 3.33 -11.73
CA GLN A 79 -5.40 4.24 -11.22
C GLN A 79 -4.44 3.55 -10.24
N ALA A 80 -4.96 2.72 -9.34
CA ALA A 80 -4.16 2.00 -8.37
C ALA A 80 -3.24 0.97 -9.04
N VAL A 81 -3.80 0.15 -9.93
CA VAL A 81 -3.08 -0.91 -10.64
C VAL A 81 -1.99 -0.32 -11.52
N LYS A 82 -2.27 0.77 -12.24
CA LYS A 82 -1.27 1.46 -13.06
C LYS A 82 -0.01 1.85 -12.28
N VAL A 83 -0.17 2.30 -11.03
CA VAL A 83 0.98 2.62 -10.16
C VAL A 83 1.65 1.36 -9.66
N MET A 84 0.88 0.36 -9.22
CA MET A 84 1.41 -0.87 -8.62
C MET A 84 2.13 -1.79 -9.63
N THR A 85 1.84 -1.65 -10.92
CA THR A 85 2.43 -2.46 -12.00
C THR A 85 3.50 -1.71 -12.78
N ALA A 86 3.72 -0.43 -12.50
CA ALA A 86 4.77 0.35 -13.15
C ALA A 86 6.15 -0.30 -12.90
N PRO A 87 7.04 -0.35 -13.91
CA PRO A 87 8.38 -0.92 -13.76
C PRO A 87 9.20 -0.28 -12.62
N GLU A 88 8.98 1.00 -12.37
CA GLU A 88 9.60 1.75 -11.27
C GLU A 88 9.03 1.37 -9.90
N GLY A 89 7.78 0.87 -9.86
CA GLY A 89 7.14 0.34 -8.64
C GLY A 89 7.61 -1.06 -8.24
N LEU A 90 8.29 -1.77 -9.15
CA LEU A 90 9.00 -3.03 -8.89
C LEU A 90 10.37 -2.78 -8.24
N SER A 91 10.65 -1.58 -7.74
CA SER A 91 11.86 -1.34 -6.99
C SER A 91 11.93 -2.38 -5.86
N GLY A 92 12.89 -3.30 -5.99
CA GLY A 92 13.05 -4.51 -5.22
C GLY A 92 13.11 -4.30 -3.71
N ASP A 93 11.97 -4.05 -3.12
CA ASP A 93 11.79 -4.08 -1.69
C ASP A 93 11.73 -5.56 -1.30
N MET A 94 12.92 -6.18 -1.14
CA MET A 94 13.07 -7.59 -0.76
C MET A 94 12.37 -7.92 0.57
N ALA A 95 11.91 -6.91 1.28
CA ALA A 95 11.07 -7.02 2.46
C ALA A 95 9.83 -6.15 2.30
N GLU A 96 9.06 -6.38 1.24
CA GLU A 96 7.70 -5.85 1.22
C GLU A 96 6.98 -6.43 2.44
N ASP A 97 6.54 -5.57 3.34
CA ASP A 97 5.82 -5.97 4.54
C ASP A 97 4.75 -7.01 4.13
N ALA A 98 4.75 -8.18 4.75
CA ALA A 98 3.81 -9.26 4.44
C ALA A 98 2.35 -8.78 4.43
N TYR A 99 2.05 -7.73 5.20
CA TYR A 99 0.77 -7.05 5.17
C TYR A 99 0.52 -6.34 3.82
N ARG A 100 1.50 -5.57 3.32
CA ARG A 100 1.36 -4.84 2.04
C ARG A 100 1.13 -5.81 0.89
N LEU A 101 1.86 -6.91 0.88
CA LEU A 101 1.71 -7.97 -0.11
C LEU A 101 0.30 -8.58 -0.06
N LYS A 102 -0.22 -8.85 1.14
CA LYS A 102 -1.59 -9.34 1.33
C LYS A 102 -2.63 -8.34 0.83
N VAL A 103 -2.45 -7.05 1.12
CA VAL A 103 -3.34 -5.99 0.64
C VAL A 103 -3.28 -5.87 -0.87
N LYS A 104 -2.09 -5.88 -1.46
CA LYS A 104 -1.89 -5.82 -2.91
C LYS A 104 -2.58 -7.01 -3.60
N LYS A 105 -2.33 -8.22 -3.12
CA LYS A 105 -3.01 -9.42 -3.62
C LYS A 105 -4.53 -9.31 -3.52
N PHE A 106 -5.05 -8.82 -2.40
CA PHE A 106 -6.47 -8.60 -2.22
C PHE A 106 -7.05 -7.59 -3.22
N ILE A 107 -6.34 -6.48 -3.47
CA ILE A 107 -6.75 -5.45 -4.44
C ILE A 107 -6.86 -6.06 -5.84
N PHE A 108 -5.82 -6.77 -6.28
CA PHE A 108 -5.81 -7.40 -7.61
C PHE A 108 -6.91 -8.47 -7.74
N GLN A 109 -7.09 -9.30 -6.72
CA GLN A 109 -8.17 -10.29 -6.70
C GLN A 109 -9.54 -9.64 -6.75
N SER A 110 -9.78 -8.59 -5.95
CA SER A 110 -11.05 -7.86 -5.96
C SER A 110 -11.33 -7.21 -7.31
N TYR A 111 -10.28 -6.72 -7.98
CA TYR A 111 -10.45 -6.14 -9.31
C TYR A 111 -10.76 -7.22 -10.34
N VAL A 112 -10.05 -8.35 -10.34
CA VAL A 112 -10.34 -9.50 -11.21
C VAL A 112 -11.77 -10.01 -10.99
N GLU A 113 -12.23 -10.15 -9.76
CA GLU A 113 -13.60 -10.54 -9.43
C GLU A 113 -14.64 -9.55 -10.02
N MET A 114 -14.37 -8.25 -9.89
CA MET A 114 -15.27 -7.22 -10.46
C MET A 114 -15.31 -7.27 -11.98
N LEU A 115 -14.14 -7.43 -12.64
CA LEU A 115 -14.04 -7.54 -14.09
C LEU A 115 -14.73 -8.82 -14.63
N ALA A 116 -14.62 -9.92 -13.88
CA ALA A 116 -15.23 -11.20 -14.28
C ALA A 116 -16.76 -11.12 -14.39
N GLU A 117 -17.40 -10.17 -13.71
CA GLU A 117 -18.85 -9.95 -13.84
C GLU A 117 -19.25 -9.48 -15.26
N THR A 118 -18.32 -8.87 -16.01
CA THR A 118 -18.54 -8.30 -17.35
C THR A 118 -17.66 -8.92 -18.44
N ALA A 119 -16.65 -9.71 -18.08
CA ALA A 119 -15.63 -10.23 -19.01
C ALA A 119 -16.18 -11.09 -20.17
N SER A 120 -17.33 -11.72 -19.99
CA SER A 120 -18.01 -12.46 -21.07
C SER A 120 -18.57 -11.57 -22.17
N GLN A 121 -18.67 -10.27 -21.92
CA GLN A 121 -19.25 -9.28 -22.82
C GLN A 121 -18.21 -8.27 -23.31
N ASP A 122 -17.04 -8.20 -22.67
CA ASP A 122 -15.97 -7.25 -22.96
C ASP A 122 -14.60 -7.95 -23.07
N ALA A 123 -14.07 -8.02 -24.28
CA ALA A 123 -12.77 -8.61 -24.54
C ALA A 123 -11.61 -7.84 -23.89
N GLN A 124 -11.76 -6.54 -23.61
CA GLN A 124 -10.75 -5.74 -22.93
C GLN A 124 -10.67 -6.13 -21.44
N ASP A 125 -11.81 -6.38 -20.82
CA ASP A 125 -11.85 -6.88 -19.44
C ASP A 125 -11.21 -8.26 -19.32
N ALA A 126 -11.48 -9.16 -20.27
CA ALA A 126 -10.82 -10.46 -20.34
C ALA A 126 -9.30 -10.35 -20.47
N ALA A 127 -8.80 -9.49 -21.36
CA ALA A 127 -7.37 -9.25 -21.51
C ALA A 127 -6.72 -8.68 -20.24
N LEU A 128 -7.39 -7.74 -19.59
CA LEU A 128 -6.91 -7.14 -18.33
C LEU A 128 -6.85 -8.18 -17.21
N ILE A 129 -7.83 -9.08 -17.09
CA ILE A 129 -7.81 -10.19 -16.13
C ILE A 129 -6.55 -11.05 -16.32
N PHE A 130 -6.21 -11.42 -17.56
CA PHE A 130 -4.98 -12.18 -17.84
C PHE A 130 -3.73 -11.42 -17.41
N GLN A 131 -3.62 -10.13 -17.74
CA GLN A 131 -2.48 -9.30 -17.33
C GLN A 131 -2.33 -9.22 -15.81
N LEU A 132 -3.43 -9.07 -15.08
CA LEU A 132 -3.42 -9.03 -13.62
C LEU A 132 -3.04 -10.38 -13.01
N ALA A 133 -3.51 -11.49 -13.59
CA ALA A 133 -3.16 -12.83 -13.16
C ALA A 133 -1.67 -13.12 -13.39
N ASP A 134 -1.13 -12.76 -14.55
CA ASP A 134 0.30 -12.90 -14.86
C ASP A 134 1.17 -12.08 -13.90
N TYR A 135 0.76 -10.85 -13.59
CA TYR A 135 1.47 -10.03 -12.62
C TYR A 135 1.49 -10.67 -11.23
N LEU A 136 0.37 -11.22 -10.76
CA LEU A 136 0.29 -11.91 -9.47
C LEU A 136 1.20 -13.14 -9.44
N ASN A 137 1.26 -13.90 -10.53
CA ASN A 137 2.11 -15.08 -10.65
C ASN A 137 3.60 -14.69 -10.70
N ALA A 138 3.96 -13.71 -11.52
CA ALA A 138 5.33 -13.22 -11.62
C ALA A 138 5.85 -12.66 -10.29
N SER A 139 5.01 -11.90 -9.57
CA SER A 139 5.38 -11.34 -8.27
C SER A 139 5.61 -12.43 -7.21
N ALA A 140 4.85 -13.52 -7.24
CA ALA A 140 5.04 -14.66 -6.33
C ALA A 140 6.37 -15.39 -6.58
N VAL A 141 6.74 -15.58 -7.85
CA VAL A 141 8.03 -16.20 -8.23
C VAL A 141 9.19 -15.28 -7.83
N GLN A 142 9.10 -13.99 -8.10
CA GLN A 142 10.13 -13.02 -7.70
C GLN A 142 10.31 -12.97 -6.18
N GLN A 143 9.23 -13.02 -5.41
CA GLN A 143 9.30 -13.09 -3.96
C GLN A 143 10.00 -14.37 -3.49
N ALA A 144 9.66 -15.52 -4.06
CA ALA A 144 10.30 -16.78 -3.71
C ALA A 144 11.81 -16.79 -4.02
N LEU A 145 12.21 -16.18 -5.14
CA LEU A 145 13.62 -16.02 -5.51
C LEU A 145 14.34 -15.06 -4.56
N ALA A 146 13.71 -13.94 -4.19
CA ALA A 146 14.26 -12.98 -3.23
C ALA A 146 14.46 -13.63 -1.85
N ASP A 147 13.48 -14.38 -1.37
CA ASP A 147 13.57 -15.13 -0.10
C ASP A 147 14.66 -16.21 -0.14
N ALA A 148 14.85 -16.85 -1.29
CA ALA A 148 15.93 -17.82 -1.49
C ALA A 148 17.32 -17.13 -1.49
N ALA A 149 17.45 -15.98 -2.15
CA ALA A 149 18.68 -15.19 -2.19
C ALA A 149 19.10 -14.72 -0.79
N VAL A 150 18.13 -14.25 0.02
CA VAL A 150 18.39 -13.86 1.41
C VAL A 150 18.88 -15.07 2.24
N ARG A 151 18.28 -16.24 2.04
CA ARG A 151 18.67 -17.48 2.75
C ARG A 151 20.03 -18.02 2.32
N SER A 152 20.43 -17.84 1.06
CA SER A 152 21.73 -18.30 0.54
C SER A 152 22.93 -17.48 1.06
N GLY A 153 22.71 -16.54 1.95
CA GLY A 153 23.75 -15.81 2.67
C GLY A 153 24.56 -14.90 1.74
N VAL A 154 24.22 -13.68 1.71
CA VAL A 154 24.92 -12.67 0.92
C VAL A 154 26.31 -12.42 1.51
N ASN A 155 27.31 -13.10 0.98
CA ASN A 155 28.72 -12.85 1.30
C ASN A 155 29.30 -11.67 0.49
N VAL A 156 28.49 -10.66 0.17
CA VAL A 156 28.96 -9.43 -0.48
C VAL A 156 29.25 -8.40 0.60
N PRO A 157 30.54 -8.04 0.82
CA PRO A 157 30.91 -7.06 1.83
C PRO A 157 30.18 -5.73 1.60
N GLY A 158 29.58 -5.18 2.67
CA GLY A 158 28.84 -3.91 2.63
C GLY A 158 27.41 -3.96 2.17
N LEU A 159 26.95 -5.03 1.49
CA LEU A 159 25.58 -5.13 1.02
C LEU A 159 24.60 -5.31 2.19
N ALA A 160 24.97 -6.07 3.21
CA ALA A 160 24.18 -6.23 4.43
C ALA A 160 23.91 -4.87 5.14
N ASP A 161 24.87 -3.97 5.13
CA ASP A 161 24.71 -2.63 5.71
C ASP A 161 23.76 -1.75 4.89
N ILE A 162 23.80 -1.88 3.56
CA ILE A 162 22.89 -1.14 2.67
C ILE A 162 21.46 -1.65 2.84
N ILE A 163 21.28 -2.96 2.92
CA ILE A 163 19.98 -3.59 3.18
C ILE A 163 19.41 -3.10 4.52
N ARG A 164 20.23 -3.07 5.57
CA ARG A 164 19.82 -2.57 6.88
C ARG A 164 19.40 -1.10 6.83
N LYS A 165 20.19 -0.24 6.18
CA LYS A 165 19.88 1.20 6.00
C LYS A 165 18.55 1.40 5.25
N GLU A 166 18.30 0.60 4.21
CA GLU A 166 17.02 0.64 3.49
C GLU A 166 15.87 0.25 4.40
N GLN A 167 16.04 -0.78 5.22
CA GLN A 167 15.02 -1.26 6.14
C GLN A 167 14.73 -0.25 7.26
N ASP A 168 15.76 0.40 7.82
CA ASP A 168 15.62 1.45 8.83
C ASP A 168 14.88 2.66 8.24
N ALA A 169 15.25 3.11 7.05
CA ALA A 169 14.58 4.18 6.33
C ALA A 169 13.11 3.86 6.04
N LYS A 170 12.80 2.61 5.66
CA LYS A 170 11.43 2.13 5.50
C LYS A 170 10.63 2.20 6.79
N ASN A 171 11.19 1.70 7.89
CA ASN A 171 10.52 1.71 9.20
C ASN A 171 10.26 3.14 9.68
N GLU A 172 11.20 4.05 9.47
CA GLU A 172 11.03 5.47 9.77
C GLU A 172 9.88 6.07 8.96
N MET A 173 9.82 5.80 7.65
CA MET A 173 8.73 6.24 6.78
C MET A 173 7.37 5.76 7.28
N VAL A 174 7.26 4.47 7.64
CA VAL A 174 6.03 3.89 8.18
C VAL A 174 5.61 4.59 9.47
N SER A 175 6.56 4.85 10.37
CA SER A 175 6.30 5.54 11.64
C SER A 175 5.81 6.97 11.43
N LEU A 176 6.41 7.72 10.51
CA LEU A 176 5.97 9.06 10.14
C LEU A 176 4.56 9.06 9.55
N ILE A 177 4.26 8.14 8.63
CA ILE A 177 2.92 7.99 8.05
C ILE A 177 1.89 7.65 9.14
N GLN A 178 2.22 6.73 10.04
CA GLN A 178 1.33 6.36 11.14
C GLN A 178 1.03 7.55 12.05
N TYR A 179 2.07 8.30 12.43
CA TYR A 179 1.90 9.50 13.24
C TYR A 179 1.02 10.53 12.53
N MET A 180 1.32 10.86 11.27
CA MET A 180 0.60 11.87 10.50
C MET A 180 -0.84 11.47 10.14
N THR A 181 -1.19 10.18 10.14
CA THR A 181 -2.56 9.67 9.92
C THR A 181 -3.31 9.40 11.23
N GLY A 182 -2.62 9.44 12.38
CA GLY A 182 -3.20 9.23 13.70
C GLY A 182 -3.93 10.44 14.24
N GLN A 183 -4.66 10.25 15.35
CA GLN A 183 -5.43 11.32 16.01
C GLN A 183 -4.55 12.47 16.53
N GLY A 184 -3.32 12.18 16.95
CA GLY A 184 -2.37 13.20 17.41
C GLY A 184 -2.01 14.22 16.32
N ALA A 185 -1.99 13.79 15.07
CA ALA A 185 -1.69 14.68 13.94
C ALA A 185 -2.72 15.81 13.74
N GLU A 186 -3.99 15.57 14.06
CA GLU A 186 -5.03 16.62 13.93
C GLU A 186 -4.83 17.75 14.96
N GLU A 187 -4.31 17.40 16.13
CA GLU A 187 -3.98 18.37 17.17
C GLU A 187 -2.74 19.17 16.80
N ASP A 188 -1.69 18.51 16.29
CA ASP A 188 -0.45 19.15 15.87
C ASP A 188 -0.60 20.00 14.60
N LYS A 189 -1.44 19.61 13.65
CA LYS A 189 -1.78 20.44 12.48
C LYS A 189 -2.33 21.81 12.87
N ARG A 190 -3.12 21.87 13.94
CA ARG A 190 -3.69 23.11 14.45
C ARG A 190 -2.71 23.91 15.31
N ARG A 191 -1.88 23.24 16.10
CA ARG A 191 -0.97 23.85 17.07
C ARG A 191 0.38 24.19 16.48
N ASN A 192 0.90 23.39 15.54
CA ASN A 192 2.23 23.60 15.00
C ASN A 192 2.37 23.15 13.53
N PRO A 193 1.95 23.98 12.57
CA PRO A 193 2.08 23.68 11.14
C PRO A 193 3.52 23.40 10.68
N GLN A 194 4.52 23.97 11.38
CA GLN A 194 5.93 23.80 11.04
C GLN A 194 6.40 22.35 11.28
N VAL A 195 5.93 21.72 12.36
CA VAL A 195 6.25 20.30 12.63
C VAL A 195 5.73 19.40 11.51
N MET A 196 4.51 19.67 11.03
CA MET A 196 3.93 18.92 9.92
C MET A 196 4.73 19.07 8.62
N GLU A 197 5.24 20.27 8.35
CA GLU A 197 6.07 20.51 7.17
C GLU A 197 7.46 19.85 7.31
N GLN A 198 8.05 19.90 8.48
CA GLN A 198 9.29 19.17 8.77
C GLN A 198 9.13 17.66 8.57
N MET A 199 8.02 17.07 9.02
CA MET A 199 7.73 15.65 8.78
C MET A 199 7.58 15.33 7.28
N ARG A 200 6.90 16.18 6.52
CA ARG A 200 6.81 16.01 5.06
C ARG A 200 8.18 16.14 4.38
N ALA A 201 9.00 17.10 4.79
CA ALA A 201 10.36 17.24 4.30
C ALA A 201 11.17 15.98 4.60
N ARG A 202 11.09 15.47 5.83
CA ARG A 202 11.77 14.23 6.23
C ARG A 202 11.31 13.03 5.43
N MET A 203 10.02 12.90 5.13
CA MET A 203 9.50 11.82 4.28
C MET A 203 10.08 11.89 2.87
N ARG A 204 10.23 13.07 2.27
CA ARG A 204 10.87 13.24 0.96
C ARG A 204 12.35 12.84 0.99
N GLU A 205 13.08 13.22 2.02
CA GLU A 205 14.49 12.82 2.20
C GLU A 205 14.65 11.30 2.32
N ILE A 206 13.78 10.66 3.12
CA ILE A 206 13.77 9.21 3.29
C ILE A 206 13.49 8.53 1.94
N GLU A 207 12.53 9.03 1.17
CA GLU A 207 12.17 8.46 -0.12
C GLU A 207 13.35 8.51 -1.11
N GLU A 208 14.05 9.65 -1.18
CA GLU A 208 15.25 9.77 -2.03
C GLU A 208 16.38 8.84 -1.54
N SER A 209 16.61 8.76 -0.25
CA SER A 209 17.61 7.84 0.33
C SER A 209 17.30 6.39 -0.01
N ARG A 210 16.02 5.99 0.08
CA ARG A 210 15.57 4.64 -0.26
C ARG A 210 15.78 4.31 -1.74
N LYS A 211 15.57 5.26 -2.65
CA LYS A 211 15.87 5.07 -4.09
C LYS A 211 17.35 4.75 -4.31
N VAL A 212 18.25 5.46 -3.62
CA VAL A 212 19.68 5.22 -3.71
C VAL A 212 20.04 3.83 -3.15
N TYR A 213 19.53 3.47 -1.97
CA TYR A 213 19.80 2.16 -1.36
C TYR A 213 19.30 1.01 -2.24
N LYS A 214 18.09 1.13 -2.80
CA LYS A 214 17.52 0.14 -3.71
C LYS A 214 18.36 -0.05 -4.97
N ALA A 215 18.82 1.05 -5.57
CA ALA A 215 19.70 0.99 -6.73
C ALA A 215 21.06 0.29 -6.42
N GLN A 216 21.59 0.51 -5.22
CA GLN A 216 22.80 -0.16 -4.76
C GLN A 216 22.57 -1.65 -4.50
N ILE A 217 21.45 -2.02 -3.90
CA ILE A 217 21.05 -3.42 -3.67
C ILE A 217 20.92 -4.14 -5.02
N GLN A 218 20.24 -3.55 -6.00
CA GLN A 218 20.09 -4.13 -7.32
C GLN A 218 21.43 -4.37 -8.04
N LYS A 219 22.40 -3.46 -7.87
CA LYS A 219 23.74 -3.64 -8.44
C LYS A 219 24.53 -4.73 -7.75
N GLY A 220 24.27 -5.00 -6.49
CA GLY A 220 24.91 -6.06 -5.72
C GLY A 220 24.34 -7.46 -5.99
N PHE A 221 23.19 -7.56 -6.66
CA PHE A 221 22.54 -8.80 -7.11
C PHE A 221 22.33 -8.72 -8.62
N PRO A 222 23.33 -9.09 -9.43
CA PRO A 222 23.22 -9.13 -10.88
C PRO A 222 22.21 -10.19 -11.37
#